data_205b99f11d5139c4ca4116e6e30a27ca
#
_entry.id   205b99f11d5139c4ca4116e6e30a27ca
#
_cell.length_a   1.000
_cell.length_b   1.000
_cell.length_c   1.000
_cell.angle_alpha   90.00
_cell.angle_beta   90.00
_cell.angle_gamma   90.00
#
_symmetry.space_group_name_H-M   'P 1'
#
loop_
_entity.id
_entity.type
_entity.pdbx_description
1 polymer ?
#
loop_
_entity_poly.entity_id
_entity_poly.type
_entity_poly.pdbx_seq_one_letter_code
_entity_poly.pdbx_strand_id
1 'polypeptide(L)'
;MNYYIGVDLGTSALKLLLLDNSGEILKTVSKSYDVDYPKSGWSQQNPEDWWTALKSGIKELLSEVDASKVAGIGAGGQMHGLVILDENDKVIRPAILWNDGRTDKETAYLNEVVGKEKLSELTANIAFAGFTAPKLLWLKNNEPENFSKISKIMLPKDYINYKLTGVHSTDYSDASGMLLLDVKNKRWSEFMLDVCSVSKQQMPSLYESYQTVGTVLPEIANEFNISENVKVVAGAGDNAAAAVGTGTVADGKCNISLGTSGTVFISSDKFSVDDKNALHSFCHANSRYHLMACILSAASCNKWFCDEILKTSDYAEEQIGITDDKLGNNDVFFLPYLMGERSPINDTDARGTFIGMRMDTSRADMVQAVLEGVAFAIRDNLEIAKALGINIESSGLCGGGAKSPLWRKILCNVLNVKISIPQTEQGPGYGGAMLAMVGTGEYETVNECAEKFVKIKTTVTPQQEIVERYENKYQKFKEIYPSVKELFKKIK
;
A
#
# COMPACT_ATOMS: atom_id res chain seq x y z
N MET A 1 7.51 -30.94 -9.36
CA MET A 1 6.65 -29.76 -9.36
C MET A 1 6.62 -29.22 -7.94
N ASN A 2 7.15 -28.03 -7.74
CA ASN A 2 7.22 -27.39 -6.42
C ASN A 2 5.99 -26.53 -6.17
N TYR A 3 5.64 -26.35 -4.92
CA TYR A 3 4.58 -25.44 -4.48
C TYR A 3 5.16 -24.27 -3.67
N TYR A 4 4.48 -23.14 -3.77
CA TYR A 4 4.85 -21.90 -3.10
C TYR A 4 3.64 -21.32 -2.37
N ILE A 5 3.82 -20.96 -1.11
CA ILE A 5 2.76 -20.35 -0.31
C ILE A 5 2.99 -18.85 -0.27
N GLY A 6 2.02 -18.11 -0.79
CA GLY A 6 1.94 -16.65 -0.64
C GLY A 6 1.01 -16.30 0.50
N VAL A 7 1.47 -15.44 1.39
CA VAL A 7 0.69 -14.93 2.52
C VAL A 7 0.39 -13.45 2.28
N ASP A 8 -0.87 -13.06 2.44
CA ASP A 8 -1.32 -11.67 2.49
C ASP A 8 -1.89 -11.41 3.89
N LEU A 9 -1.09 -10.77 4.73
CA LEU A 9 -1.46 -10.40 6.10
C LEU A 9 -2.14 -9.03 6.09
N GLY A 10 -3.44 -9.01 5.80
CA GLY A 10 -4.24 -7.78 5.82
C GLY A 10 -4.72 -7.38 7.21
N THR A 11 -5.43 -6.26 7.30
CA THR A 11 -5.95 -5.73 8.58
C THR A 11 -7.11 -6.56 9.14
N SER A 12 -8.02 -7.06 8.29
CA SER A 12 -9.23 -7.79 8.74
C SER A 12 -9.16 -9.28 8.51
N ALA A 13 -8.20 -9.75 7.70
CA ALA A 13 -8.06 -11.14 7.35
C ALA A 13 -6.64 -11.43 6.82
N LEU A 14 -6.21 -12.66 7.04
CA LEU A 14 -5.06 -13.26 6.38
C LEU A 14 -5.56 -14.08 5.19
N LYS A 15 -4.96 -13.87 4.03
CA LYS A 15 -5.23 -14.62 2.81
C LYS A 15 -4.01 -15.44 2.42
N LEU A 16 -4.24 -16.69 2.08
CA LEU A 16 -3.20 -17.63 1.67
C LEU A 16 -3.46 -18.09 0.24
N LEU A 17 -2.42 -18.13 -0.56
CA LEU A 17 -2.43 -18.67 -1.92
C LEU A 17 -1.42 -19.81 -2.01
N LEU A 18 -1.83 -20.91 -2.64
CA LEU A 18 -0.94 -21.99 -3.04
C LEU A 18 -0.72 -21.89 -4.55
N LEU A 19 0.52 -21.70 -4.95
CA LEU A 19 0.93 -21.65 -6.35
C LEU A 19 1.80 -22.84 -6.70
N ASP A 20 1.72 -23.26 -7.94
CA ASP A 20 2.75 -24.12 -8.52
C ASP A 20 3.92 -23.29 -9.12
N ASN A 21 4.96 -23.96 -9.59
CA ASN A 21 6.13 -23.31 -10.22
C ASN A 21 5.85 -22.70 -11.60
N SER A 22 4.63 -22.85 -12.15
CA SER A 22 4.15 -22.15 -13.34
C SER A 22 3.44 -20.82 -13.02
N GLY A 23 3.22 -20.52 -11.72
CA GLY A 23 2.48 -19.36 -11.25
C GLY A 23 0.96 -19.54 -11.25
N GLU A 24 0.47 -20.77 -11.49
CA GLU A 24 -0.96 -21.08 -11.38
C GLU A 24 -1.37 -21.14 -9.92
N ILE A 25 -2.51 -20.49 -9.59
CA ILE A 25 -3.09 -20.51 -8.25
C ILE A 25 -3.94 -21.79 -8.11
N LEU A 26 -3.45 -22.73 -7.34
CA LEU A 26 -4.11 -24.01 -7.12
C LEU A 26 -5.23 -23.92 -6.06
N LYS A 27 -5.01 -23.12 -5.01
CA LYS A 27 -5.98 -22.95 -3.92
C LYS A 27 -5.79 -21.60 -3.24
N THR A 28 -6.89 -21.07 -2.74
CA THR A 28 -6.92 -19.84 -1.93
C THR A 28 -7.71 -20.07 -0.65
N VAL A 29 -7.19 -19.63 0.48
CA VAL A 29 -7.85 -19.71 1.79
C VAL A 29 -7.81 -18.33 2.44
N SER A 30 -8.90 -17.96 3.13
CA SER A 30 -8.96 -16.70 3.89
C SER A 30 -9.40 -16.98 5.32
N LYS A 31 -8.75 -16.33 6.28
CA LYS A 31 -9.05 -16.41 7.72
C LYS A 31 -9.20 -15.01 8.28
N SER A 32 -10.38 -14.69 8.74
CA SER A 32 -10.67 -13.40 9.40
C SER A 32 -10.21 -13.40 10.85
N TYR A 33 -9.94 -12.20 11.36
CA TYR A 33 -9.70 -11.89 12.76
C TYR A 33 -10.16 -10.48 13.07
N ASP A 34 -10.41 -10.20 14.34
CA ASP A 34 -10.96 -8.94 14.77
C ASP A 34 -9.89 -7.84 14.89
N VAL A 35 -10.33 -6.60 14.76
CA VAL A 35 -9.58 -5.39 15.11
C VAL A 35 -10.17 -4.85 16.40
N ASP A 36 -9.32 -4.60 17.40
CA ASP A 36 -9.72 -4.00 18.65
C ASP A 36 -9.63 -2.46 18.55
N TYR A 37 -10.73 -1.79 18.90
CA TYR A 37 -10.86 -0.32 18.94
C TYR A 37 -11.10 0.17 20.37
N PRO A 38 -10.08 0.17 21.24
CA PRO A 38 -10.27 0.43 22.68
C PRO A 38 -10.72 1.87 22.99
N LYS A 39 -10.47 2.81 22.08
CA LYS A 39 -10.92 4.20 22.13
C LYS A 39 -11.19 4.71 20.71
N SER A 40 -11.96 5.78 20.60
CA SER A 40 -12.16 6.45 19.29
C SER A 40 -10.82 6.81 18.66
N GLY A 41 -10.63 6.45 17.41
CA GLY A 41 -9.38 6.68 16.65
C GLY A 41 -8.22 5.75 16.99
N TRP A 42 -8.37 4.80 17.93
CA TRP A 42 -7.37 3.81 18.26
C TRP A 42 -7.66 2.49 17.54
N SER A 43 -6.63 1.80 17.08
CA SER A 43 -6.74 0.53 16.37
C SER A 43 -5.56 -0.37 16.73
N GLN A 44 -5.85 -1.58 17.24
CA GLN A 44 -4.82 -2.53 17.66
C GLN A 44 -5.25 -3.97 17.42
N GLN A 45 -4.29 -4.90 17.39
CA GLN A 45 -4.53 -6.33 17.22
C GLN A 45 -3.53 -7.15 18.03
N ASN A 46 -3.97 -8.33 18.50
CA ASN A 46 -3.06 -9.28 19.11
C ASN A 46 -2.30 -10.04 18.00
N PRO A 47 -0.95 -9.98 17.95
CA PRO A 47 -0.16 -10.72 16.95
C PRO A 47 -0.39 -12.24 16.95
N GLU A 48 -0.78 -12.83 18.08
CA GLU A 48 -1.11 -14.26 18.17
C GLU A 48 -2.36 -14.66 17.39
N ASP A 49 -3.28 -13.69 17.12
CA ASP A 49 -4.45 -13.96 16.30
C ASP A 49 -4.04 -14.16 14.83
N TRP A 50 -3.06 -13.38 14.34
CA TRP A 50 -2.47 -13.58 13.00
C TRP A 50 -1.78 -14.93 12.89
N TRP A 51 -1.02 -15.32 13.91
CA TRP A 51 -0.35 -16.61 13.96
C TRP A 51 -1.35 -17.78 13.96
N THR A 52 -2.41 -17.67 14.75
CA THR A 52 -3.49 -18.67 14.81
C THR A 52 -4.21 -18.79 13.46
N ALA A 53 -4.51 -17.66 12.81
CA ALA A 53 -5.09 -17.61 11.49
C ALA A 53 -4.17 -18.25 10.43
N LEU A 54 -2.85 -17.97 10.48
CA LEU A 54 -1.88 -18.58 9.59
C LEU A 54 -1.85 -20.11 9.75
N LYS A 55 -1.74 -20.60 10.97
CA LYS A 55 -1.70 -22.05 11.23
C LYS A 55 -2.96 -22.77 10.72
N SER A 56 -4.12 -22.23 11.06
CA SER A 56 -5.40 -22.77 10.60
C SER A 56 -5.51 -22.72 9.08
N GLY A 57 -5.08 -21.61 8.48
CA GLY A 57 -5.13 -21.40 7.03
C GLY A 57 -4.19 -22.32 6.26
N ILE A 58 -2.94 -22.53 6.72
CA ILE A 58 -1.97 -23.45 6.08
C ILE A 58 -2.50 -24.90 6.12
N LYS A 59 -3.06 -25.34 7.24
CA LYS A 59 -3.65 -26.69 7.34
C LYS A 59 -4.77 -26.88 6.33
N GLU A 60 -5.65 -25.91 6.18
CA GLU A 60 -6.73 -25.95 5.17
C GLU A 60 -6.19 -25.86 3.74
N LEU A 61 -5.17 -25.01 3.51
CA LEU A 61 -4.56 -24.83 2.19
C LEU A 61 -3.95 -26.14 1.67
N LEU A 62 -3.30 -26.89 2.56
CA LEU A 62 -2.55 -28.11 2.22
C LEU A 62 -3.39 -29.41 2.37
N SER A 63 -4.64 -29.35 2.80
CA SER A 63 -5.45 -30.53 3.12
C SER A 63 -5.67 -31.52 1.97
N GLU A 64 -5.58 -31.05 0.71
CA GLU A 64 -5.90 -31.85 -0.48
C GLU A 64 -4.74 -31.91 -1.49
N VAL A 65 -3.53 -31.51 -1.05
CA VAL A 65 -2.34 -31.49 -1.90
C VAL A 65 -1.19 -32.23 -1.23
N ASP A 66 -0.18 -32.58 -2.03
CA ASP A 66 1.05 -33.17 -1.51
C ASP A 66 1.92 -32.08 -0.85
N ALA A 67 1.76 -31.93 0.46
CA ALA A 67 2.44 -30.89 1.25
C ALA A 67 3.99 -31.03 1.21
N SER A 68 4.52 -32.22 0.89
CA SER A 68 5.97 -32.43 0.75
C SER A 68 6.59 -31.64 -0.41
N LYS A 69 5.77 -31.16 -1.35
CA LYS A 69 6.18 -30.34 -2.51
C LYS A 69 6.31 -28.84 -2.19
N VAL A 70 5.92 -28.40 -1.00
CA VAL A 70 6.11 -27.00 -0.60
C VAL A 70 7.61 -26.71 -0.52
N ALA A 71 8.07 -25.73 -1.30
CA ALA A 71 9.47 -25.34 -1.39
C ALA A 71 9.76 -24.00 -0.70
N GLY A 72 8.77 -23.09 -0.68
CA GLY A 72 8.97 -21.75 -0.11
C GLY A 72 7.70 -21.07 0.34
N ILE A 73 7.86 -20.15 1.30
CA ILE A 73 6.81 -19.30 1.88
C ILE A 73 7.29 -17.84 1.77
N GLY A 74 6.42 -16.95 1.28
CA GLY A 74 6.68 -15.52 1.24
C GLY A 74 5.45 -14.70 1.64
N ALA A 75 5.65 -13.69 2.47
CA ALA A 75 4.58 -12.88 3.02
C ALA A 75 4.59 -11.46 2.47
N GLY A 76 3.41 -10.95 2.08
CA GLY A 76 3.08 -9.54 2.06
C GLY A 76 2.28 -9.20 3.32
N GLY A 77 2.53 -8.05 3.95
CA GLY A 77 1.80 -7.73 5.17
C GLY A 77 1.50 -6.25 5.35
N GLN A 78 0.41 -5.95 6.09
CA GLN A 78 0.06 -4.58 6.48
C GLN A 78 1.27 -3.88 7.11
N MET A 79 1.58 -2.70 6.60
CA MET A 79 2.78 -1.95 6.98
C MET A 79 2.62 -1.22 8.33
N HIS A 80 3.71 -0.72 8.86
CA HIS A 80 3.78 0.26 9.96
C HIS A 80 3.32 -0.23 11.34
N GLY A 81 2.69 -1.40 11.46
CA GLY A 81 2.22 -1.95 12.74
C GLY A 81 3.39 -2.16 13.71
N LEU A 82 3.24 -1.72 14.96
CA LEU A 82 4.28 -1.90 15.96
C LEU A 82 4.03 -3.17 16.78
N VAL A 83 4.83 -4.21 16.53
CA VAL A 83 4.92 -5.43 17.36
C VAL A 83 6.17 -5.37 18.21
N ILE A 84 6.03 -5.60 19.51
CA ILE A 84 7.15 -5.59 20.47
C ILE A 84 7.16 -6.84 21.33
N LEU A 85 8.35 -7.45 21.46
CA LEU A 85 8.57 -8.64 22.28
C LEU A 85 9.52 -8.34 23.44
N ASP A 86 9.34 -9.07 24.54
CA ASP A 86 10.23 -9.06 25.69
C ASP A 86 11.46 -10.00 25.46
N GLU A 87 12.30 -10.13 26.47
CA GLU A 87 13.49 -10.98 26.44
C GLU A 87 13.19 -12.49 26.29
N ASN A 88 11.95 -12.90 26.58
CA ASN A 88 11.46 -14.27 26.43
C ASN A 88 10.62 -14.47 25.17
N ASP A 89 10.71 -13.53 24.22
CA ASP A 89 9.97 -13.52 22.94
C ASP A 89 8.44 -13.48 23.08
N LYS A 90 7.94 -12.98 24.22
CA LYS A 90 6.51 -12.81 24.45
C LYS A 90 6.05 -11.43 23.98
N VAL A 91 4.90 -11.40 23.36
CA VAL A 91 4.24 -10.15 22.97
C VAL A 91 3.93 -9.33 24.22
N ILE A 92 4.48 -8.12 24.32
CA ILE A 92 4.32 -7.23 25.48
C ILE A 92 2.91 -6.64 25.54
N ARG A 93 2.36 -6.29 24.37
CA ARG A 93 1.02 -5.72 24.23
C ARG A 93 0.48 -5.92 22.81
N PRO A 94 -0.86 -5.71 22.57
CA PRO A 94 -1.39 -5.70 21.21
C PRO A 94 -0.67 -4.70 20.30
N ALA A 95 -0.42 -5.08 19.05
CA ALA A 95 0.23 -4.24 18.05
C ALA A 95 -0.61 -2.99 17.73
N ILE A 96 0.01 -1.81 17.75
CA ILE A 96 -0.64 -0.56 17.30
C ILE A 96 -0.61 -0.53 15.77
N LEU A 97 -1.77 -0.45 15.11
CA LEU A 97 -1.90 -0.61 13.67
C LEU A 97 -1.61 0.69 12.90
N TRP A 98 -1.53 0.57 11.58
CA TRP A 98 -1.23 1.65 10.64
C TRP A 98 -2.31 2.76 10.61
N ASN A 99 -3.57 2.41 10.88
CA ASN A 99 -4.72 3.31 10.90
C ASN A 99 -5.04 3.86 12.30
N ASP A 100 -4.11 3.71 13.27
CA ASP A 100 -4.24 4.24 14.62
C ASP A 100 -3.81 5.70 14.69
N GLY A 101 -4.64 6.55 15.26
CA GLY A 101 -4.43 8.00 15.38
C GLY A 101 -3.93 8.47 16.76
N ARG A 102 -3.57 7.55 17.69
CA ARG A 102 -3.18 7.94 19.07
C ARG A 102 -1.90 8.76 19.17
N THR A 103 -1.08 8.81 18.11
CA THR A 103 0.27 9.36 18.10
C THR A 103 0.36 10.79 17.55
N ASP A 104 -0.73 11.56 17.56
CA ASP A 104 -0.75 12.92 16.97
C ASP A 104 0.30 13.84 17.58
N LYS A 105 0.50 13.78 18.91
CA LYS A 105 1.51 14.61 19.62
C LYS A 105 2.92 14.24 19.24
N GLU A 106 3.20 12.95 19.13
CA GLU A 106 4.52 12.42 18.75
C GLU A 106 4.81 12.71 17.27
N THR A 107 3.79 12.65 16.43
CA THR A 107 3.88 13.04 15.02
C THR A 107 4.18 14.53 14.87
N ALA A 108 3.51 15.39 15.63
CA ALA A 108 3.79 16.82 15.68
C ALA A 108 5.22 17.09 16.18
N TYR A 109 5.66 16.43 17.28
CA TYR A 109 7.03 16.54 17.78
C TYR A 109 8.06 16.19 16.71
N LEU A 110 7.88 15.07 16.00
CA LEU A 110 8.80 14.68 14.93
C LEU A 110 8.82 15.70 13.79
N ASN A 111 7.67 16.19 13.35
CA ASN A 111 7.61 17.13 12.23
C ASN A 111 8.06 18.57 12.58
N GLU A 112 7.82 19.02 13.80
CA GLU A 112 8.03 20.41 14.20
C GLU A 112 9.34 20.62 14.97
N VAL A 113 9.71 19.67 15.86
CA VAL A 113 10.89 19.78 16.73
C VAL A 113 12.10 19.10 16.10
N VAL A 114 11.97 17.83 15.65
CA VAL A 114 13.04 17.16 14.88
C VAL A 114 13.17 17.80 13.50
N GLY A 115 12.04 18.15 12.89
CA GLY A 115 11.93 18.92 11.65
C GLY A 115 11.75 18.04 10.40
N LYS A 116 10.78 18.41 9.56
CA LYS A 116 10.43 17.69 8.33
C LYS A 116 11.61 17.51 7.38
N GLU A 117 12.42 18.56 7.22
CA GLU A 117 13.61 18.53 6.36
C GLU A 117 14.63 17.49 6.85
N LYS A 118 14.86 17.44 8.17
CA LYS A 118 15.78 16.48 8.78
C LYS A 118 15.25 15.05 8.68
N LEU A 119 13.96 14.85 8.90
CA LEU A 119 13.32 13.54 8.71
C LEU A 119 13.42 13.08 7.25
N SER A 120 13.13 13.97 6.31
CA SER A 120 13.23 13.69 4.87
C SER A 120 14.65 13.33 4.44
N GLU A 121 15.65 14.07 4.92
CA GLU A 121 17.07 13.78 4.68
C GLU A 121 17.47 12.39 5.16
N LEU A 122 17.01 11.99 6.35
CA LEU A 122 17.43 10.78 7.03
C LEU A 122 16.63 9.53 6.66
N THR A 123 15.35 9.70 6.28
CA THR A 123 14.41 8.58 6.07
C THR A 123 13.62 8.68 4.78
N ALA A 124 13.87 9.71 3.97
CA ALA A 124 13.14 10.03 2.73
C ALA A 124 11.64 10.34 2.92
N ASN A 125 11.19 10.50 4.16
CA ASN A 125 9.79 10.74 4.51
C ASN A 125 9.65 11.73 5.66
N ILE A 126 8.44 12.26 5.86
CA ILE A 126 8.03 13.00 7.05
C ILE A 126 7.21 12.09 7.97
N ALA A 127 6.95 12.52 9.21
CA ALA A 127 6.19 11.71 10.15
C ALA A 127 4.69 11.75 9.86
N PHE A 128 4.05 10.57 9.94
CA PHE A 128 2.60 10.37 9.93
C PHE A 128 2.20 9.50 11.13
N ALA A 129 1.03 9.72 11.69
CA ALA A 129 0.54 8.98 12.87
C ALA A 129 0.55 7.46 12.66
N GLY A 130 0.30 7.01 11.44
CA GLY A 130 0.33 5.60 11.08
C GLY A 130 1.73 4.95 11.09
N PHE A 131 2.83 5.71 11.06
CA PHE A 131 4.18 5.16 11.01
C PHE A 131 4.67 4.59 12.35
N THR A 132 5.73 3.77 12.34
CA THR A 132 6.20 3.04 13.52
C THR A 132 6.91 3.93 14.53
N ALA A 133 7.75 4.88 14.08
CA ALA A 133 8.51 5.75 14.98
C ALA A 133 7.63 6.58 15.94
N PRO A 134 6.53 7.24 15.49
CA PRO A 134 5.60 7.90 16.41
C PRO A 134 5.02 6.97 17.47
N LYS A 135 4.77 5.70 17.14
CA LYS A 135 4.22 4.70 18.07
C LYS A 135 5.23 4.30 19.15
N LEU A 136 6.52 4.20 18.81
CA LEU A 136 7.58 3.98 19.79
C LEU A 136 7.69 5.14 20.77
N LEU A 137 7.64 6.39 20.28
CA LEU A 137 7.63 7.58 21.13
C LEU A 137 6.39 7.63 22.02
N TRP A 138 5.22 7.33 21.46
CA TRP A 138 3.98 7.25 22.23
C TRP A 138 4.08 6.22 23.36
N LEU A 139 4.60 5.03 23.06
CA LEU A 139 4.78 3.96 24.03
C LEU A 139 5.73 4.39 25.17
N LYS A 140 6.85 5.03 24.81
CA LYS A 140 7.79 5.59 25.79
C LYS A 140 7.12 6.60 26.72
N ASN A 141 6.27 7.47 26.19
CA ASN A 141 5.63 8.55 26.94
C ASN A 141 4.43 8.06 27.77
N ASN A 142 3.68 7.07 27.28
CA ASN A 142 2.38 6.68 27.86
C ASN A 142 2.39 5.30 28.53
N GLU A 143 3.31 4.40 28.14
CA GLU A 143 3.48 3.05 28.69
C GLU A 143 4.96 2.75 28.99
N PRO A 144 5.64 3.54 29.84
CA PRO A 144 7.09 3.42 30.06
C PRO A 144 7.52 2.05 30.60
N GLU A 145 6.67 1.38 31.39
CA GLU A 145 6.93 0.01 31.88
C GLU A 145 6.94 -1.02 30.73
N ASN A 146 6.06 -0.87 29.73
CA ASN A 146 6.06 -1.72 28.55
C ASN A 146 7.24 -1.39 27.65
N PHE A 147 7.54 -0.09 27.49
CA PHE A 147 8.68 0.36 26.70
C PHE A 147 10.01 -0.19 27.24
N SER A 148 10.21 -0.20 28.57
CA SER A 148 11.43 -0.71 29.20
C SER A 148 11.68 -2.20 29.01
N LYS A 149 10.64 -2.99 28.69
CA LYS A 149 10.72 -4.43 28.46
C LYS A 149 11.06 -4.80 27.01
N ILE A 150 11.10 -3.85 26.09
CA ILE A 150 11.31 -4.14 24.67
C ILE A 150 12.68 -4.76 24.45
N SER A 151 12.69 -5.99 23.97
CA SER A 151 13.87 -6.72 23.50
C SER A 151 13.92 -6.78 21.96
N LYS A 152 12.75 -6.91 21.31
CA LYS A 152 12.64 -6.97 19.84
C LYS A 152 11.52 -6.08 19.34
N ILE A 153 11.78 -5.37 18.25
CA ILE A 153 10.82 -4.54 17.51
C ILE A 153 10.58 -5.22 16.15
N MET A 154 9.32 -5.36 15.75
CA MET A 154 8.92 -6.03 14.50
C MET A 154 7.75 -5.32 13.84
N LEU A 155 7.58 -5.58 12.55
CA LEU A 155 6.36 -5.30 11.80
C LEU A 155 5.44 -6.53 11.78
N PRO A 156 4.16 -6.42 11.39
CA PRO A 156 3.23 -7.55 11.45
C PRO A 156 3.70 -8.80 10.70
N LYS A 157 4.20 -8.66 9.43
CA LYS A 157 4.69 -9.82 8.68
C LYS A 157 5.98 -10.39 9.28
N ASP A 158 6.82 -9.55 9.89
CA ASP A 158 8.06 -10.00 10.52
C ASP A 158 7.77 -10.93 11.69
N TYR A 159 6.69 -10.64 12.43
CA TYR A 159 6.23 -11.53 13.50
C TYR A 159 5.83 -12.91 12.97
N ILE A 160 5.12 -12.96 11.83
CA ILE A 160 4.78 -14.22 11.16
C ILE A 160 6.05 -14.98 10.73
N ASN A 161 7.00 -14.30 10.10
CA ASN A 161 8.28 -14.89 9.69
C ASN A 161 9.08 -15.38 10.90
N TYR A 162 9.09 -14.60 11.99
CA TYR A 162 9.74 -14.98 13.23
C TYR A 162 9.13 -16.25 13.83
N LYS A 163 7.80 -16.36 13.87
CA LYS A 163 7.10 -17.57 14.35
C LYS A 163 7.37 -18.79 13.47
N LEU A 164 7.61 -18.60 12.17
CA LEU A 164 7.95 -19.69 11.24
C LEU A 164 9.41 -20.14 11.36
N THR A 165 10.36 -19.24 11.65
CA THR A 165 11.80 -19.50 11.49
C THR A 165 12.64 -19.29 12.75
N GLY A 166 12.12 -18.58 13.75
CA GLY A 166 12.91 -18.11 14.89
C GLY A 166 13.88 -16.95 14.57
N VAL A 167 13.89 -16.44 13.33
CA VAL A 167 14.84 -15.40 12.91
C VAL A 167 14.21 -14.02 13.01
N HIS A 168 14.84 -13.10 13.74
CA HIS A 168 14.46 -11.71 13.89
C HIS A 168 14.90 -10.92 12.65
N SER A 169 14.02 -10.78 11.67
CA SER A 169 14.30 -10.21 10.35
C SER A 169 13.18 -9.29 9.85
N THR A 170 13.52 -8.37 8.99
CA THR A 170 12.58 -7.56 8.18
C THR A 170 13.15 -7.33 6.80
N ASP A 171 12.34 -6.82 5.87
CA ASP A 171 12.81 -6.40 4.56
C ASP A 171 12.85 -4.88 4.40
N TYR A 172 13.63 -4.41 3.41
CA TYR A 172 13.80 -2.99 3.18
C TYR A 172 12.48 -2.27 2.79
N SER A 173 11.56 -2.95 2.08
CA SER A 173 10.33 -2.29 1.62
C SER A 173 9.41 -1.95 2.80
N ASP A 174 9.23 -2.88 3.71
CA ASP A 174 8.38 -2.68 4.90
C ASP A 174 9.09 -1.78 5.94
N ALA A 175 10.39 -1.99 6.17
CA ALA A 175 11.20 -1.14 7.05
C ALA A 175 11.23 0.33 6.63
N SER A 176 11.10 0.63 5.33
CA SER A 176 10.98 2.01 4.81
C SER A 176 9.80 2.77 5.42
N GLY A 177 8.71 2.09 5.74
CA GLY A 177 7.53 2.67 6.39
C GLY A 177 7.64 2.87 7.89
N MET A 178 8.75 2.49 8.53
CA MET A 178 8.94 2.66 9.98
C MET A 178 9.34 4.08 10.38
N LEU A 179 9.86 4.91 9.46
CA LEU A 179 10.55 6.18 9.72
C LEU A 179 11.83 6.00 10.59
N LEU A 180 12.43 4.81 10.53
CA LEU A 180 13.65 4.44 11.23
C LEU A 180 14.76 4.00 10.26
N LEU A 181 14.42 3.76 8.98
CA LEU A 181 15.34 3.34 7.94
C LEU A 181 15.88 4.55 7.17
N ASP A 182 17.20 4.62 6.97
CA ASP A 182 17.82 5.42 5.92
C ASP A 182 17.56 4.70 4.57
N VAL A 183 16.45 5.09 3.91
CA VAL A 183 15.96 4.44 2.68
C VAL A 183 16.99 4.48 1.56
N LYS A 184 17.70 5.61 1.44
CA LYS A 184 18.72 5.82 0.39
C LYS A 184 19.87 4.82 0.51
N ASN A 185 20.36 4.60 1.74
CA ASN A 185 21.53 3.79 2.03
C ASN A 185 21.16 2.39 2.56
N LYS A 186 19.87 2.06 2.65
CA LYS A 186 19.34 0.76 3.09
C LYS A 186 19.94 0.29 4.43
N ARG A 187 19.87 1.13 5.45
CA ARG A 187 20.38 0.85 6.80
C ARG A 187 19.55 1.55 7.85
N TRP A 188 19.57 1.06 9.07
CA TRP A 188 18.94 1.78 10.19
C TRP A 188 19.56 3.15 10.38
N SER A 189 18.73 4.17 10.56
CA SER A 189 19.16 5.55 10.87
C SER A 189 19.49 5.66 12.36
N GLU A 190 20.78 5.69 12.71
CA GLU A 190 21.21 5.80 14.11
C GLU A 190 20.57 7.00 14.82
N PHE A 191 20.50 8.15 14.12
CA PHE A 191 19.84 9.34 14.65
C PHE A 191 18.35 9.07 14.99
N MET A 192 17.61 8.40 14.13
CA MET A 192 16.20 8.12 14.39
C MET A 192 16.01 7.07 15.47
N LEU A 193 16.90 6.09 15.58
CA LEU A 193 16.92 5.15 16.70
C LEU A 193 17.14 5.88 18.04
N ASP A 194 18.08 6.83 18.09
CA ASP A 194 18.34 7.66 19.27
C ASP A 194 17.12 8.54 19.62
N VAL A 195 16.49 9.18 18.65
CA VAL A 195 15.25 9.96 18.84
C VAL A 195 14.17 9.11 19.48
N CYS A 196 13.99 7.86 19.01
CA CYS A 196 13.02 6.91 19.56
C CYS A 196 13.49 6.21 20.84
N SER A 197 14.77 6.45 21.28
CA SER A 197 15.39 5.79 22.44
C SER A 197 15.39 4.26 22.36
N VAL A 198 15.66 3.75 21.16
CA VAL A 198 15.82 2.33 20.89
C VAL A 198 17.22 2.05 20.32
N SER A 199 17.73 0.86 20.56
CA SER A 199 19.05 0.45 20.11
C SER A 199 18.99 -0.39 18.84
N LYS A 200 20.08 -0.45 18.08
CA LYS A 200 20.18 -1.29 16.89
C LYS A 200 19.99 -2.79 17.21
N GLN A 201 20.32 -3.22 18.43
CA GLN A 201 20.13 -4.61 18.88
C GLN A 201 18.65 -5.00 19.00
N GLN A 202 17.77 -4.03 19.25
CA GLN A 202 16.33 -4.25 19.29
C GLN A 202 15.69 -4.27 17.91
N MET A 203 16.42 -3.85 16.87
CA MET A 203 15.94 -3.82 15.49
C MET A 203 16.21 -5.15 14.78
N PRO A 204 15.32 -5.58 13.87
CA PRO A 204 15.53 -6.79 13.08
C PRO A 204 16.69 -6.64 12.08
N SER A 205 17.26 -7.77 11.65
CA SER A 205 18.21 -7.81 10.54
C SER A 205 17.50 -7.46 9.23
N LEU A 206 18.13 -6.64 8.40
CA LEU A 206 17.60 -6.15 7.13
C LEU A 206 17.94 -7.10 5.98
N TYR A 207 16.96 -7.41 5.15
CA TYR A 207 17.08 -8.29 3.98
C TYR A 207 16.44 -7.63 2.75
N GLU A 208 16.82 -8.07 1.55
CA GLU A 208 15.98 -7.85 0.37
C GLU A 208 14.75 -8.77 0.46
N SER A 209 13.61 -8.33 -0.07
CA SER A 209 12.32 -9.00 0.14
C SER A 209 12.29 -10.47 -0.32
N TYR A 210 13.07 -10.80 -1.35
CA TYR A 210 13.19 -12.17 -1.87
C TYR A 210 14.29 -13.01 -1.20
N GLN A 211 15.12 -12.43 -0.34
CA GLN A 211 16.16 -13.19 0.35
C GLN A 211 15.58 -14.15 1.39
N THR A 212 16.09 -15.37 1.40
CA THR A 212 15.75 -16.36 2.42
C THR A 212 16.29 -15.92 3.77
N VAL A 213 15.41 -15.80 4.77
CA VAL A 213 15.78 -15.46 6.15
C VAL A 213 16.03 -16.70 7.00
N GLY A 214 15.48 -17.85 6.63
CA GLY A 214 15.64 -19.11 7.30
C GLY A 214 14.80 -20.21 6.68
N THR A 215 14.82 -21.38 7.30
CA THR A 215 13.89 -22.48 7.02
C THR A 215 12.85 -22.58 8.13
N VAL A 216 11.76 -23.25 7.84
CA VAL A 216 10.69 -23.47 8.82
C VAL A 216 11.23 -24.30 9.99
N LEU A 217 10.86 -23.91 11.21
CA LEU A 217 11.23 -24.63 12.44
C LEU A 217 10.71 -26.09 12.41
N PRO A 218 11.47 -27.07 12.96
CA PRO A 218 11.07 -28.47 12.91
C PRO A 218 9.67 -28.77 13.47
N GLU A 219 9.29 -28.14 14.56
CA GLU A 219 7.96 -28.29 15.16
C GLU A 219 6.84 -27.77 14.24
N ILE A 220 7.10 -26.70 13.50
CA ILE A 220 6.17 -26.11 12.55
C ILE A 220 6.09 -26.96 11.26
N ALA A 221 7.24 -27.47 10.79
CA ALA A 221 7.29 -28.39 9.66
C ALA A 221 6.45 -29.66 9.94
N ASN A 222 6.60 -30.22 11.14
CA ASN A 222 5.80 -31.37 11.61
C ASN A 222 4.31 -31.03 11.74
N GLU A 223 3.97 -29.85 12.27
CA GLU A 223 2.56 -29.42 12.40
C GLU A 223 1.85 -29.32 11.05
N PHE A 224 2.56 -28.94 9.98
CA PHE A 224 2.01 -28.75 8.63
C PHE A 224 2.27 -29.91 7.68
N ASN A 225 3.00 -30.96 8.09
CA ASN A 225 3.46 -32.06 7.25
C ASN A 225 4.26 -31.60 6.01
N ILE A 226 5.08 -30.55 6.15
CA ILE A 226 5.98 -30.04 5.13
C ILE A 226 7.44 -30.40 5.49
N SER A 227 8.35 -30.20 4.52
CA SER A 227 9.79 -30.41 4.77
C SER A 227 10.37 -29.32 5.68
N GLU A 228 11.30 -29.68 6.58
CA GLU A 228 12.11 -28.71 7.36
C GLU A 228 12.99 -27.82 6.46
N ASN A 229 13.19 -28.20 5.19
CA ASN A 229 13.95 -27.42 4.21
C ASN A 229 13.12 -26.35 3.49
N VAL A 230 11.83 -26.18 3.82
CA VAL A 230 10.99 -25.12 3.26
C VAL A 230 11.59 -23.76 3.63
N LYS A 231 11.96 -22.99 2.62
CA LYS A 231 12.56 -21.68 2.81
C LYS A 231 11.49 -20.63 3.09
N VAL A 232 11.77 -19.73 4.04
CA VAL A 232 10.95 -18.54 4.28
C VAL A 232 11.75 -17.33 3.82
N VAL A 233 11.17 -16.52 2.93
CA VAL A 233 11.79 -15.26 2.48
C VAL A 233 11.36 -14.09 3.36
N ALA A 234 12.13 -13.00 3.35
CA ALA A 234 11.83 -11.82 4.16
C ALA A 234 10.42 -11.27 3.87
N GLY A 235 9.94 -11.43 2.63
CA GLY A 235 8.65 -10.90 2.23
C GLY A 235 8.71 -9.40 2.01
N ALA A 236 7.56 -8.73 1.91
CA ALA A 236 7.49 -7.30 1.63
C ALA A 236 6.32 -6.62 2.35
N GLY A 237 6.37 -5.30 2.50
CA GLY A 237 5.17 -4.53 2.81
C GLY A 237 4.08 -4.78 1.76
N ASP A 238 2.81 -4.77 2.17
CA ASP A 238 1.68 -5.16 1.31
C ASP A 238 1.66 -4.45 -0.05
N ASN A 239 1.97 -3.15 -0.08
CA ASN A 239 2.00 -2.37 -1.33
C ASN A 239 3.13 -2.81 -2.27
N ALA A 240 4.33 -3.11 -1.75
CA ALA A 240 5.45 -3.60 -2.54
C ALA A 240 5.22 -5.04 -3.00
N ALA A 241 4.65 -5.91 -2.17
CA ALA A 241 4.22 -7.25 -2.56
C ALA A 241 3.14 -7.21 -3.64
N ALA A 242 2.12 -6.32 -3.49
CA ALA A 242 1.10 -6.12 -4.52
C ALA A 242 1.70 -5.63 -5.84
N ALA A 243 2.72 -4.75 -5.78
CA ALA A 243 3.42 -4.29 -6.97
C ALA A 243 4.11 -5.44 -7.72
N VAL A 244 4.76 -6.38 -7.01
CA VAL A 244 5.29 -7.61 -7.60
C VAL A 244 4.16 -8.43 -8.23
N GLY A 245 3.09 -8.67 -7.48
CA GLY A 245 1.93 -9.46 -7.94
C GLY A 245 1.15 -8.85 -9.10
N THR A 246 1.34 -7.57 -9.40
CA THR A 246 0.74 -6.85 -10.54
C THR A 246 1.74 -6.50 -11.65
N GLY A 247 3.00 -6.92 -11.54
CA GLY A 247 4.04 -6.67 -12.54
C GLY A 247 4.58 -5.24 -12.54
N THR A 248 4.40 -4.50 -11.45
CA THR A 248 4.87 -3.12 -11.31
C THR A 248 6.30 -3.12 -10.76
N VAL A 249 7.25 -3.71 -11.50
CA VAL A 249 8.62 -3.99 -11.04
C VAL A 249 9.72 -3.36 -11.91
N ALA A 250 9.38 -2.77 -13.05
CA ALA A 250 10.35 -2.08 -13.91
C ALA A 250 10.26 -0.56 -13.71
N ASP A 251 11.33 0.17 -14.07
CA ASP A 251 11.40 1.63 -13.98
C ASP A 251 10.24 2.30 -14.72
N GLY A 252 9.59 3.28 -14.08
CA GLY A 252 8.42 3.99 -14.62
C GLY A 252 7.12 3.17 -14.71
N LYS A 253 7.13 1.89 -14.33
CA LYS A 253 5.88 1.13 -14.18
C LYS A 253 5.09 1.67 -13.00
N CYS A 254 3.80 1.87 -13.24
CA CYS A 254 2.88 2.38 -12.25
C CYS A 254 1.75 1.38 -11.99
N ASN A 255 1.19 1.38 -10.79
CA ASN A 255 -0.06 0.71 -10.47
C ASN A 255 -0.95 1.66 -9.67
N ILE A 256 -2.18 1.80 -10.12
CA ILE A 256 -3.21 2.59 -9.44
C ILE A 256 -4.22 1.62 -8.82
N SER A 257 -4.39 1.68 -7.50
CA SER A 257 -5.48 0.98 -6.83
C SER A 257 -6.63 1.95 -6.59
N LEU A 258 -7.80 1.66 -7.17
CA LEU A 258 -8.99 2.50 -7.10
C LEU A 258 -10.04 1.82 -6.20
N GLY A 259 -9.73 1.79 -4.91
CA GLY A 259 -10.58 1.27 -3.84
C GLY A 259 -11.36 2.38 -3.13
N THR A 260 -11.79 2.17 -1.88
CA THR A 260 -12.38 3.23 -1.02
C THR A 260 -11.46 4.44 -1.00
N SER A 261 -10.21 4.25 -0.62
CA SER A 261 -9.09 5.15 -0.88
C SER A 261 -8.38 4.76 -2.17
N GLY A 262 -7.45 5.61 -2.64
CA GLY A 262 -6.62 5.32 -3.80
C GLY A 262 -5.15 5.27 -3.42
N THR A 263 -4.38 4.38 -4.05
CA THR A 263 -2.93 4.42 -4.00
C THR A 263 -2.36 4.50 -5.42
N VAL A 264 -1.28 5.25 -5.55
CA VAL A 264 -0.49 5.33 -6.78
C VAL A 264 0.90 4.85 -6.43
N PHE A 265 1.26 3.69 -6.93
CA PHE A 265 2.59 3.08 -6.74
C PHE A 265 3.40 3.24 -8.01
N ILE A 266 4.60 3.80 -7.93
CA ILE A 266 5.47 4.08 -9.08
C ILE A 266 6.84 3.46 -8.82
N SER A 267 7.17 2.40 -9.56
CA SER A 267 8.49 1.75 -9.49
C SER A 267 9.56 2.64 -10.09
N SER A 268 10.73 2.73 -9.44
CA SER A 268 11.87 3.50 -9.92
C SER A 268 13.18 2.78 -9.67
N ASP A 269 14.06 2.82 -10.66
CA ASP A 269 15.43 2.31 -10.53
C ASP A 269 16.31 3.21 -9.66
N LYS A 270 15.90 4.46 -9.47
CA LYS A 270 16.67 5.47 -8.76
C LYS A 270 15.93 5.92 -7.50
N PHE A 271 16.70 6.14 -6.45
CA PHE A 271 16.21 6.83 -5.26
C PHE A 271 15.79 8.26 -5.61
N SER A 272 14.58 8.65 -5.22
CA SER A 272 14.03 9.98 -5.43
C SER A 272 13.16 10.41 -4.24
N VAL A 273 13.20 11.68 -3.90
CA VAL A 273 12.32 12.32 -2.91
C VAL A 273 11.91 13.67 -3.47
N ASP A 274 10.64 14.03 -3.39
CA ASP A 274 10.18 15.35 -3.75
C ASP A 274 10.36 16.34 -2.58
N ASP A 275 10.63 17.59 -2.89
CA ASP A 275 10.99 18.64 -1.91
C ASP A 275 9.92 18.86 -0.82
N LYS A 276 8.67 18.50 -1.11
CA LYS A 276 7.53 18.66 -0.19
C LYS A 276 7.15 17.38 0.54
N ASN A 277 7.81 16.25 0.26
CA ASN A 277 7.41 14.93 0.73
C ASN A 277 5.90 14.63 0.48
N ALA A 278 5.39 15.07 -0.66
CA ALA A 278 4.01 14.80 -1.09
C ALA A 278 3.81 13.33 -1.45
N LEU A 279 4.89 12.68 -1.93
CA LEU A 279 4.97 11.24 -2.17
C LEU A 279 5.84 10.57 -1.12
N HIS A 280 5.46 9.39 -0.67
CA HIS A 280 6.34 8.52 0.10
C HIS A 280 7.44 7.97 -0.80
N SER A 281 8.67 7.90 -0.29
CA SER A 281 9.80 7.28 -0.98
C SER A 281 10.26 6.07 -0.17
N PHE A 282 10.15 4.88 -0.73
CA PHE A 282 10.41 3.60 -0.08
C PHE A 282 11.32 2.72 -0.94
N CYS A 283 11.95 1.71 -0.33
CA CYS A 283 12.55 0.61 -1.05
C CYS A 283 11.47 -0.27 -1.69
N HIS A 284 11.74 -0.81 -2.87
CA HIS A 284 10.86 -1.77 -3.53
C HIS A 284 11.31 -3.21 -3.26
N ALA A 285 10.40 -4.18 -3.41
CA ALA A 285 10.66 -5.60 -3.19
C ALA A 285 11.59 -6.27 -4.22
N ASN A 286 12.06 -5.55 -5.22
CA ASN A 286 13.00 -6.01 -6.27
C ASN A 286 14.41 -5.38 -6.15
N SER A 287 14.83 -4.98 -4.96
CA SER A 287 16.09 -4.29 -4.65
C SER A 287 16.20 -2.85 -5.16
N ARG A 288 15.12 -2.27 -5.66
CA ARG A 288 15.06 -0.90 -6.19
C ARG A 288 14.27 0.02 -5.25
N TYR A 289 13.64 1.07 -5.78
CA TYR A 289 12.87 2.05 -5.03
C TYR A 289 11.48 2.21 -5.63
N HIS A 290 10.59 2.83 -4.89
CA HIS A 290 9.32 3.29 -5.41
C HIS A 290 8.87 4.58 -4.74
N LEU A 291 8.05 5.32 -5.46
CA LEU A 291 7.26 6.41 -4.92
C LEU A 291 5.83 5.95 -4.72
N MET A 292 5.18 6.42 -3.66
CA MET A 292 3.80 6.06 -3.36
C MET A 292 3.00 7.28 -2.93
N ALA A 293 1.84 7.46 -3.57
CA ALA A 293 0.82 8.40 -3.12
C ALA A 293 -0.34 7.65 -2.45
N CYS A 294 -0.93 8.29 -1.45
CA CYS A 294 -2.16 7.83 -0.81
C CYS A 294 -3.22 8.92 -0.92
N ILE A 295 -4.34 8.61 -1.60
CA ILE A 295 -5.49 9.47 -1.78
C ILE A 295 -6.61 8.96 -0.88
N LEU A 296 -7.12 9.81 0.02
CA LEU A 296 -8.03 9.37 1.07
C LEU A 296 -9.43 9.00 0.55
N SER A 297 -9.89 9.63 -0.53
CA SER A 297 -11.20 9.39 -1.12
C SER A 297 -11.07 9.16 -2.62
N ALA A 298 -11.24 7.91 -3.06
CA ALA A 298 -11.15 7.52 -4.47
C ALA A 298 -12.49 6.94 -4.97
N ALA A 299 -12.65 5.62 -5.07
CA ALA A 299 -13.94 5.05 -5.48
C ALA A 299 -15.06 5.33 -4.47
N SER A 300 -14.72 5.64 -3.22
CA SER A 300 -15.68 6.13 -2.23
C SER A 300 -16.38 7.43 -2.64
N CYS A 301 -15.74 8.29 -3.44
CA CYS A 301 -16.41 9.50 -3.94
C CYS A 301 -17.60 9.15 -4.85
N ASN A 302 -17.40 8.24 -5.81
CA ASN A 302 -18.49 7.80 -6.67
C ASN A 302 -19.55 7.03 -5.87
N LYS A 303 -19.13 6.16 -4.95
CA LYS A 303 -20.05 5.43 -4.06
C LYS A 303 -20.89 6.42 -3.25
N TRP A 304 -20.27 7.36 -2.54
CA TRP A 304 -20.96 8.38 -1.75
C TRP A 304 -21.93 9.20 -2.62
N PHE A 305 -21.49 9.64 -3.79
CA PHE A 305 -22.33 10.45 -4.66
C PHE A 305 -23.57 9.69 -5.15
N CYS A 306 -23.40 8.44 -5.59
CA CYS A 306 -24.51 7.60 -6.02
C CYS A 306 -25.44 7.22 -4.85
N ASP A 307 -24.89 6.69 -3.75
CA ASP A 307 -25.69 6.19 -2.63
C ASP A 307 -26.41 7.32 -1.87
N GLU A 308 -25.68 8.41 -1.56
CA GLU A 308 -26.19 9.45 -0.65
C GLU A 308 -26.84 10.63 -1.38
N ILE A 309 -26.37 10.99 -2.57
CA ILE A 309 -26.90 12.14 -3.30
C ILE A 309 -27.92 11.69 -4.35
N LEU A 310 -27.57 10.72 -5.18
CA LEU A 310 -28.44 10.24 -6.25
C LEU A 310 -29.43 9.17 -5.81
N LYS A 311 -29.22 8.56 -4.63
CA LYS A 311 -30.05 7.49 -4.06
C LYS A 311 -30.21 6.28 -4.98
N THR A 312 -29.09 5.86 -5.56
CA THR A 312 -29.02 4.68 -6.45
C THR A 312 -27.82 3.81 -6.11
N SER A 313 -27.96 2.50 -6.27
CA SER A 313 -26.87 1.53 -6.20
C SER A 313 -26.41 1.03 -7.57
N ASP A 314 -27.05 1.49 -8.65
CA ASP A 314 -26.68 1.14 -10.03
C ASP A 314 -25.70 2.17 -10.60
N TYR A 315 -24.44 2.00 -10.23
CA TYR A 315 -23.37 2.89 -10.67
C TYR A 315 -23.10 2.81 -12.18
N ALA A 316 -23.45 1.69 -12.83
CA ALA A 316 -23.24 1.50 -14.26
C ALA A 316 -24.27 2.29 -15.06
N GLU A 317 -25.54 2.26 -14.64
CA GLU A 317 -26.64 3.00 -15.27
C GLU A 317 -26.36 4.51 -15.26
N GLU A 318 -25.85 5.04 -14.12
CA GLU A 318 -25.52 6.46 -13.99
C GLU A 318 -24.42 6.94 -14.97
N GLN A 319 -23.67 6.01 -15.57
CA GLN A 319 -22.58 6.31 -16.49
C GLN A 319 -22.97 6.18 -17.97
N ILE A 320 -24.10 5.57 -18.31
CA ILE A 320 -24.52 5.30 -19.71
C ILE A 320 -24.63 6.58 -20.53
N GLY A 321 -25.14 7.68 -19.96
CA GLY A 321 -25.32 8.95 -20.64
C GLY A 321 -24.04 9.78 -20.88
N ILE A 322 -22.87 9.27 -20.42
CA ILE A 322 -21.59 9.97 -20.57
C ILE A 322 -20.84 9.43 -21.78
N THR A 323 -20.98 10.12 -22.89
CA THR A 323 -20.41 9.77 -24.20
C THR A 323 -19.04 10.39 -24.42
N ASP A 324 -18.29 9.92 -25.40
CA ASP A 324 -16.90 10.33 -25.67
C ASP A 324 -16.75 11.84 -25.99
N ASP A 325 -17.76 12.44 -26.63
CA ASP A 325 -17.80 13.87 -26.94
C ASP A 325 -17.92 14.74 -25.68
N LYS A 326 -18.47 14.18 -24.58
CA LYS A 326 -18.57 14.87 -23.28
C LYS A 326 -17.27 14.84 -22.48
N LEU A 327 -16.40 13.84 -22.71
CA LEU A 327 -15.16 13.67 -21.96
C LEU A 327 -14.23 14.89 -22.12
N GLY A 328 -13.92 15.54 -20.99
CA GLY A 328 -13.12 16.76 -20.94
C GLY A 328 -13.86 18.04 -21.34
N ASN A 329 -15.13 17.95 -21.77
CA ASN A 329 -15.99 19.10 -22.15
C ASN A 329 -17.00 19.48 -21.07
N ASN A 330 -17.04 18.79 -19.95
CA ASN A 330 -17.90 19.11 -18.82
C ASN A 330 -17.37 20.35 -18.07
N ASP A 331 -18.21 21.36 -17.85
CA ASP A 331 -17.86 22.60 -17.13
C ASP A 331 -17.89 22.43 -15.60
N VAL A 332 -18.41 21.30 -15.09
CA VAL A 332 -18.46 21.02 -13.65
C VAL A 332 -17.14 20.37 -13.20
N PHE A 333 -16.64 20.85 -12.08
CA PHE A 333 -15.46 20.29 -11.39
C PHE A 333 -15.85 19.75 -10.02
N PHE A 334 -15.13 18.71 -9.58
CA PHE A 334 -15.26 18.16 -8.25
C PHE A 334 -13.89 17.99 -7.59
N LEU A 335 -13.69 18.59 -6.41
CA LEU A 335 -12.57 18.27 -5.55
C LEU A 335 -12.93 17.03 -4.69
N PRO A 336 -12.18 15.91 -4.78
CA PRO A 336 -12.58 14.65 -4.17
C PRO A 336 -12.23 14.51 -2.68
N TYR A 337 -11.99 15.60 -1.95
CA TYR A 337 -11.40 15.64 -0.62
C TYR A 337 -12.45 15.44 0.50
N LEU A 338 -13.31 14.43 0.39
CA LEU A 338 -14.41 14.17 1.34
C LEU A 338 -13.92 13.90 2.77
N MET A 339 -12.71 13.37 2.93
CA MET A 339 -12.10 13.00 4.22
C MET A 339 -10.83 13.82 4.50
N GLY A 340 -10.71 15.02 3.93
CA GLY A 340 -9.41 15.66 3.81
C GLY A 340 -8.58 14.99 2.70
N GLU A 341 -7.30 15.34 2.58
CA GLU A 341 -6.42 14.69 1.62
C GLU A 341 -4.98 14.57 2.14
N ARG A 342 -4.33 13.44 1.82
CA ARG A 342 -2.92 13.20 2.11
C ARG A 342 -2.05 13.65 0.93
N SER A 343 -2.01 12.89 -0.13
CA SER A 343 -1.15 13.19 -1.29
C SER A 343 -1.92 13.91 -2.40
N PRO A 344 -1.41 14.99 -2.97
CA PRO A 344 -0.14 15.62 -2.64
C PRO A 344 -0.25 16.79 -1.66
N ILE A 345 -1.46 17.19 -1.24
CA ILE A 345 -1.70 18.48 -0.55
C ILE A 345 -1.52 18.43 0.96
N ASN A 346 -1.60 17.23 1.55
CA ASN A 346 -1.45 16.97 3.00
C ASN A 346 -2.28 17.97 3.86
N ASP A 347 -3.59 18.05 3.57
CA ASP A 347 -4.53 18.96 4.22
C ASP A 347 -5.75 18.19 4.77
N THR A 348 -5.81 18.04 6.08
CA THR A 348 -6.91 17.38 6.79
C THR A 348 -8.19 18.22 6.80
N ASP A 349 -8.10 19.52 6.54
CA ASP A 349 -9.24 20.45 6.51
C ASP A 349 -9.88 20.55 5.11
N ALA A 350 -9.23 20.05 4.05
CA ALA A 350 -9.80 20.00 2.71
C ALA A 350 -11.13 19.24 2.69
N ARG A 351 -12.09 19.71 1.88
CA ARG A 351 -13.44 19.13 1.76
C ARG A 351 -13.86 18.96 0.31
N GLY A 352 -14.75 17.98 0.08
CA GLY A 352 -15.40 17.78 -1.21
C GLY A 352 -16.13 19.05 -1.67
N THR A 353 -15.91 19.46 -2.93
CA THR A 353 -16.44 20.73 -3.45
C THR A 353 -16.81 20.60 -4.91
N PHE A 354 -18.04 21.01 -5.28
CA PHE A 354 -18.45 21.18 -6.67
C PHE A 354 -18.35 22.65 -7.09
N ILE A 355 -17.83 22.90 -8.30
CA ILE A 355 -17.70 24.23 -8.89
C ILE A 355 -18.11 24.17 -10.36
N GLY A 356 -18.75 25.23 -10.87
CA GLY A 356 -19.10 25.39 -12.28
C GLY A 356 -20.51 24.94 -12.65
N MET A 357 -21.36 24.60 -11.69
CA MET A 357 -22.76 24.22 -11.94
C MET A 357 -23.59 25.38 -12.50
N ARG A 358 -24.50 25.07 -13.44
CA ARG A 358 -25.46 25.96 -14.06
C ARG A 358 -26.87 25.36 -13.99
N MET A 359 -27.88 26.11 -14.45
CA MET A 359 -29.28 25.63 -14.42
C MET A 359 -29.52 24.40 -15.32
N ASP A 360 -28.70 24.22 -16.33
CA ASP A 360 -28.75 23.10 -17.28
C ASP A 360 -27.79 21.95 -16.95
N THR A 361 -27.06 22.04 -15.81
CA THR A 361 -26.20 20.97 -15.35
C THR A 361 -27.03 19.70 -15.07
N SER A 362 -26.73 18.66 -15.81
CA SER A 362 -27.44 17.40 -15.71
C SER A 362 -26.86 16.47 -14.62
N ARG A 363 -27.62 15.45 -14.24
CA ARG A 363 -27.18 14.36 -13.36
C ARG A 363 -25.92 13.68 -13.90
N ALA A 364 -25.85 13.42 -15.21
CA ALA A 364 -24.69 12.82 -15.85
C ALA A 364 -23.44 13.72 -15.78
N ASP A 365 -23.60 15.04 -15.89
CA ASP A 365 -22.48 15.98 -15.76
C ASP A 365 -21.89 15.96 -14.33
N MET A 366 -22.73 15.79 -13.32
CA MET A 366 -22.28 15.66 -11.91
C MET A 366 -21.55 14.34 -11.67
N VAL A 367 -22.06 13.21 -12.19
CA VAL A 367 -21.37 11.89 -12.11
C VAL A 367 -20.01 11.97 -12.81
N GLN A 368 -19.97 12.52 -14.02
CA GLN A 368 -18.73 12.70 -14.77
C GLN A 368 -17.72 13.53 -13.98
N ALA A 369 -18.15 14.66 -13.38
CA ALA A 369 -17.29 15.51 -12.58
C ALA A 369 -16.67 14.78 -11.38
N VAL A 370 -17.41 13.86 -10.72
CA VAL A 370 -16.88 13.04 -9.64
C VAL A 370 -15.79 12.08 -10.13
N LEU A 371 -16.03 11.37 -11.25
CA LEU A 371 -15.05 10.46 -11.83
C LEU A 371 -13.79 11.18 -12.29
N GLU A 372 -13.95 12.34 -12.94
CA GLU A 372 -12.86 13.19 -13.42
C GLU A 372 -12.07 13.83 -12.27
N GLY A 373 -12.74 14.28 -11.21
CA GLY A 373 -12.10 14.87 -10.03
C GLY A 373 -11.13 13.91 -9.36
N VAL A 374 -11.53 12.65 -9.18
CA VAL A 374 -10.63 11.59 -8.67
C VAL A 374 -9.46 11.34 -9.63
N ALA A 375 -9.72 11.32 -10.94
CA ALA A 375 -8.66 11.13 -11.94
C ALA A 375 -7.66 12.30 -11.94
N PHE A 376 -8.11 13.54 -11.74
CA PHE A 376 -7.23 14.70 -11.62
C PHE A 376 -6.39 14.66 -10.33
N ALA A 377 -6.97 14.27 -9.20
CA ALA A 377 -6.22 14.09 -7.96
C ALA A 377 -5.14 13.00 -8.08
N ILE A 378 -5.41 11.92 -8.83
CA ILE A 378 -4.40 10.92 -9.19
C ILE A 378 -3.32 11.56 -10.08
N ARG A 379 -3.70 12.37 -11.08
CA ARG A 379 -2.77 13.04 -11.97
C ARG A 379 -1.81 13.96 -11.23
N ASP A 380 -2.28 14.71 -10.23
CA ASP A 380 -1.43 15.59 -9.41
C ASP A 380 -0.21 14.83 -8.86
N ASN A 381 -0.40 13.58 -8.43
CA ASN A 381 0.67 12.75 -7.91
C ASN A 381 1.62 12.22 -9.01
N LEU A 382 1.09 11.88 -10.19
CA LEU A 382 1.92 11.46 -11.32
C LEU A 382 2.80 12.63 -11.84
N GLU A 383 2.27 13.83 -11.85
CA GLU A 383 3.04 15.02 -12.28
C GLU A 383 4.24 15.29 -11.37
N ILE A 384 4.13 15.01 -10.06
CA ILE A 384 5.28 15.10 -9.14
C ILE A 384 6.35 14.07 -9.52
N ALA A 385 5.97 12.82 -9.74
CA ALA A 385 6.92 11.78 -10.14
C ALA A 385 7.58 12.09 -11.50
N LYS A 386 6.83 12.62 -12.46
CA LYS A 386 7.37 13.09 -13.75
C LYS A 386 8.37 14.24 -13.57
N ALA A 387 8.08 15.18 -12.68
CA ALA A 387 9.00 16.28 -12.34
C ALA A 387 10.33 15.78 -11.73
N LEU A 388 10.31 14.63 -11.06
CA LEU A 388 11.52 13.93 -10.58
C LEU A 388 12.26 13.15 -11.68
N GLY A 389 11.80 13.22 -12.93
CA GLY A 389 12.41 12.58 -14.09
C GLY A 389 12.00 11.13 -14.32
N ILE A 390 10.93 10.65 -13.69
CA ILE A 390 10.41 9.30 -13.91
C ILE A 390 9.46 9.32 -15.10
N ASN A 391 9.78 8.54 -16.14
CA ASN A 391 8.94 8.41 -17.33
C ASN A 391 7.86 7.34 -17.10
N ILE A 392 6.59 7.76 -16.98
CA ILE A 392 5.45 6.87 -16.75
C ILE A 392 4.65 6.74 -18.05
N GLU A 393 4.78 5.60 -18.73
CA GLU A 393 4.08 5.32 -19.99
C GLU A 393 2.85 4.44 -19.83
N SER A 394 2.80 3.66 -18.76
CA SER A 394 1.71 2.73 -18.51
C SER A 394 1.46 2.53 -17.02
N SER A 395 0.20 2.27 -16.68
CA SER A 395 -0.21 1.93 -15.32
C SER A 395 -1.07 0.67 -15.32
N GLY A 396 -0.81 -0.22 -14.37
CA GLY A 396 -1.82 -1.18 -13.93
C GLY A 396 -2.98 -0.44 -13.24
N LEU A 397 -4.16 -1.01 -13.28
CA LEU A 397 -5.32 -0.50 -12.55
C LEU A 397 -6.06 -1.67 -11.89
N CYS A 398 -6.30 -1.55 -10.59
CA CYS A 398 -7.02 -2.54 -9.79
C CYS A 398 -8.03 -1.88 -8.85
N GLY A 399 -8.77 -2.69 -8.08
CA GLY A 399 -9.79 -2.22 -7.15
C GLY A 399 -11.18 -2.07 -7.76
N GLY A 400 -12.16 -1.69 -6.92
CA GLY A 400 -13.58 -1.64 -7.32
C GLY A 400 -13.87 -0.68 -8.47
N GLY A 401 -13.24 0.50 -8.48
CA GLY A 401 -13.40 1.50 -9.54
C GLY A 401 -12.86 1.04 -10.90
N ALA A 402 -11.88 0.13 -10.90
CA ALA A 402 -11.33 -0.45 -12.13
C ALA A 402 -12.37 -1.28 -12.93
N LYS A 403 -13.50 -1.65 -12.35
CA LYS A 403 -14.57 -2.37 -13.03
C LYS A 403 -15.35 -1.50 -14.03
N SER A 404 -15.36 -0.17 -13.85
CA SER A 404 -16.03 0.76 -14.76
C SER A 404 -15.23 0.97 -16.06
N PRO A 405 -15.75 0.60 -17.25
CA PRO A 405 -15.09 0.89 -18.53
C PRO A 405 -14.93 2.40 -18.78
N LEU A 406 -15.93 3.20 -18.38
CA LEU A 406 -15.87 4.65 -18.52
C LEU A 406 -14.74 5.24 -17.66
N TRP A 407 -14.64 4.82 -16.40
CA TRP A 407 -13.60 5.35 -15.52
C TRP A 407 -12.18 4.97 -15.97
N ARG A 408 -12.01 3.74 -16.49
CA ARG A 408 -10.74 3.35 -17.16
C ARG A 408 -10.38 4.31 -18.31
N LYS A 409 -11.38 4.68 -19.12
CA LYS A 409 -11.19 5.60 -20.25
C LYS A 409 -10.87 7.02 -19.77
N ILE A 410 -11.58 7.52 -18.76
CA ILE A 410 -11.31 8.81 -18.12
C ILE A 410 -9.87 8.82 -17.57
N LEU A 411 -9.49 7.87 -16.74
CA LEU A 411 -8.13 7.76 -16.19
C LEU A 411 -7.08 7.72 -17.29
N CYS A 412 -7.26 6.87 -18.29
CA CYS A 412 -6.33 6.72 -19.40
C CYS A 412 -6.04 8.06 -20.10
N ASN A 413 -7.07 8.84 -20.37
CA ASN A 413 -6.95 10.12 -21.09
C ASN A 413 -6.53 11.29 -20.18
N VAL A 414 -7.01 11.33 -18.92
CA VAL A 414 -6.58 12.35 -17.94
C VAL A 414 -5.08 12.21 -17.63
N LEU A 415 -4.60 10.99 -17.45
CA LEU A 415 -3.20 10.73 -17.10
C LEU A 415 -2.27 10.71 -18.32
N ASN A 416 -2.85 10.59 -19.52
CA ASN A 416 -2.14 10.35 -20.78
C ASN A 416 -1.16 9.15 -20.69
N VAL A 417 -1.63 8.03 -20.10
CA VAL A 417 -0.88 6.79 -19.96
C VAL A 417 -1.75 5.60 -20.36
N LYS A 418 -1.13 4.52 -20.85
CA LYS A 418 -1.83 3.26 -21.10
C LYS A 418 -2.31 2.66 -19.78
N ILE A 419 -3.58 2.28 -19.69
CA ILE A 419 -4.17 1.62 -18.51
C ILE A 419 -4.35 0.13 -18.82
N SER A 420 -3.70 -0.71 -18.02
CA SER A 420 -3.74 -2.16 -18.15
C SER A 420 -4.45 -2.80 -16.96
N ILE A 421 -5.38 -3.71 -17.25
CA ILE A 421 -6.10 -4.48 -16.22
C ILE A 421 -5.45 -5.85 -16.13
N PRO A 422 -4.87 -6.25 -14.99
CA PRO A 422 -4.31 -7.58 -14.82
C PRO A 422 -5.41 -8.64 -14.83
N GLN A 423 -5.05 -9.86 -15.23
CA GLN A 423 -5.97 -10.99 -15.24
C GLN A 423 -6.30 -11.47 -13.83
N THR A 424 -5.33 -11.34 -12.91
CA THR A 424 -5.44 -11.75 -11.51
C THR A 424 -5.37 -10.53 -10.59
N GLU A 425 -6.24 -10.47 -9.57
CA GLU A 425 -6.29 -9.39 -8.57
C GLU A 425 -5.80 -9.89 -7.19
N GLN A 426 -4.92 -10.90 -7.16
CA GLN A 426 -4.46 -11.54 -5.91
C GLN A 426 -3.21 -10.86 -5.31
N GLY A 427 -2.96 -9.60 -5.67
CA GLY A 427 -1.88 -8.68 -5.31
C GLY A 427 -0.82 -9.13 -4.30
N PRO A 428 -0.97 -8.83 -2.98
CA PRO A 428 0.11 -9.06 -2.01
C PRO A 428 0.49 -10.53 -1.85
N GLY A 429 -0.48 -11.44 -1.73
CA GLY A 429 -0.21 -12.87 -1.59
C GLY A 429 0.46 -13.48 -2.83
N TYR A 430 0.03 -13.05 -4.03
CA TYR A 430 0.63 -13.50 -5.27
C TYR A 430 2.09 -13.03 -5.39
N GLY A 431 2.32 -11.76 -5.05
CA GLY A 431 3.69 -11.21 -4.97
C GLY A 431 4.56 -11.92 -3.93
N GLY A 432 4.00 -12.24 -2.75
CA GLY A 432 4.69 -13.00 -1.72
C GLY A 432 5.16 -14.38 -2.22
N ALA A 433 4.30 -15.13 -2.92
CA ALA A 433 4.69 -16.40 -3.53
C ALA A 433 5.78 -16.23 -4.60
N MET A 434 5.71 -15.19 -5.44
CA MET A 434 6.77 -14.89 -6.42
C MET A 434 8.11 -14.59 -5.73
N LEU A 435 8.11 -13.83 -4.63
CA LEU A 435 9.31 -13.58 -3.85
C LEU A 435 9.89 -14.89 -3.30
N ALA A 436 9.05 -15.83 -2.85
CA ALA A 436 9.49 -17.15 -2.41
C ALA A 436 10.10 -17.98 -3.56
N MET A 437 9.54 -17.91 -4.78
CA MET A 437 10.10 -18.57 -5.95
C MET A 437 11.52 -18.06 -6.27
N VAL A 438 11.74 -16.74 -6.16
CA VAL A 438 13.07 -16.16 -6.34
C VAL A 438 14.02 -16.58 -5.22
N GLY A 439 13.59 -16.53 -3.96
CA GLY A 439 14.41 -16.91 -2.80
C GLY A 439 14.79 -18.40 -2.74
N THR A 440 14.02 -19.25 -3.38
CA THR A 440 14.35 -20.68 -3.52
C THR A 440 15.26 -20.97 -4.72
N GLY A 441 15.41 -20.03 -5.65
CA GLY A 441 16.20 -20.16 -6.89
C GLY A 441 15.43 -20.75 -8.07
N GLU A 442 14.09 -20.76 -8.02
CA GLU A 442 13.23 -21.16 -9.16
C GLU A 442 13.31 -20.13 -10.30
N TYR A 443 13.50 -18.84 -9.94
CA TYR A 443 13.72 -17.71 -10.86
C TYR A 443 14.90 -16.88 -10.37
N GLU A 444 15.63 -16.25 -11.32
CA GLU A 444 16.82 -15.46 -11.00
C GLU A 444 16.47 -14.10 -10.40
N THR A 445 15.41 -13.46 -10.90
CA THR A 445 15.00 -12.13 -10.46
C THR A 445 13.49 -11.99 -10.25
N VAL A 446 13.11 -11.02 -9.41
CA VAL A 446 11.70 -10.65 -9.19
C VAL A 446 11.07 -10.16 -10.50
N ASN A 447 11.82 -9.42 -11.31
CA ASN A 447 11.33 -8.89 -12.59
C ASN A 447 10.99 -10.02 -13.57
N GLU A 448 11.90 -11.00 -13.72
CA GLU A 448 11.67 -12.18 -14.57
C GLU A 448 10.41 -12.95 -14.14
N CYS A 449 10.27 -13.21 -12.84
CA CYS A 449 9.13 -13.92 -12.28
C CYS A 449 7.82 -13.16 -12.56
N ALA A 450 7.80 -11.85 -12.32
CA ALA A 450 6.64 -11.01 -12.55
C ALA A 450 6.25 -10.90 -14.03
N GLU A 451 7.20 -10.73 -14.94
CA GLU A 451 6.97 -10.69 -16.40
C GLU A 451 6.38 -11.99 -16.92
N LYS A 452 6.83 -13.13 -16.38
CA LYS A 452 6.33 -14.44 -16.77
C LYS A 452 4.88 -14.70 -16.34
N PHE A 453 4.51 -14.29 -15.14
CA PHE A 453 3.23 -14.67 -14.52
C PHE A 453 2.14 -13.62 -14.63
N VAL A 454 2.48 -12.34 -14.62
CA VAL A 454 1.46 -11.29 -14.70
C VAL A 454 0.94 -11.16 -16.11
N LYS A 455 -0.30 -11.59 -16.32
CA LYS A 455 -0.99 -11.50 -17.61
C LYS A 455 -1.95 -10.32 -17.59
N ILE A 456 -1.99 -9.59 -18.71
CA ILE A 456 -2.90 -8.47 -18.90
C ILE A 456 -4.17 -8.97 -19.62
N LYS A 457 -5.33 -8.66 -19.02
CA LYS A 457 -6.65 -9.00 -19.58
C LYS A 457 -7.11 -8.00 -20.63
N THR A 458 -6.89 -6.70 -20.36
CA THR A 458 -7.37 -5.61 -21.20
C THR A 458 -6.45 -4.41 -21.07
N THR A 459 -6.24 -3.69 -22.17
CA THR A 459 -5.49 -2.42 -22.19
C THR A 459 -6.34 -1.34 -22.84
N VAL A 460 -6.37 -0.16 -22.23
CA VAL A 460 -6.96 1.08 -22.78
C VAL A 460 -5.82 2.02 -23.13
N THR A 461 -5.87 2.59 -24.33
CA THR A 461 -4.85 3.54 -24.82
C THR A 461 -5.41 4.97 -24.87
N PRO A 462 -4.59 5.99 -24.60
CA PRO A 462 -5.02 7.39 -24.71
C PRO A 462 -5.49 7.74 -26.11
N GLN A 463 -6.52 8.60 -26.19
CA GLN A 463 -7.04 9.18 -27.43
C GLN A 463 -6.65 10.65 -27.45
N GLN A 464 -5.78 11.05 -28.38
CA GLN A 464 -5.11 12.36 -28.37
C GLN A 464 -6.10 13.54 -28.28
N GLU A 465 -7.20 13.48 -29.00
CA GLU A 465 -8.22 14.52 -28.95
C GLU A 465 -8.84 14.67 -27.56
N ILE A 466 -9.08 13.54 -26.83
CA ILE A 466 -9.63 13.56 -25.48
C ILE A 466 -8.56 14.00 -24.47
N VAL A 467 -7.30 13.59 -24.67
CA VAL A 467 -6.15 14.02 -23.85
C VAL A 467 -6.02 15.55 -23.89
N GLU A 468 -6.11 16.19 -25.07
CA GLU A 468 -6.00 17.64 -25.22
C GLU A 468 -7.14 18.39 -24.50
N ARG A 469 -8.37 17.85 -24.57
CA ARG A 469 -9.51 18.39 -23.80
C ARG A 469 -9.27 18.30 -22.30
N TYR A 470 -8.79 17.14 -21.82
CA TYR A 470 -8.47 16.96 -20.40
C TYR A 470 -7.28 17.78 -19.94
N GLU A 471 -6.28 18.04 -20.79
CA GLU A 471 -5.18 18.94 -20.44
C GLU A 471 -5.71 20.35 -20.13
N ASN A 472 -6.55 20.89 -21.00
CA ASN A 472 -7.18 22.21 -20.79
C ASN A 472 -8.02 22.24 -19.50
N LYS A 473 -8.76 21.17 -19.21
CA LYS A 473 -9.58 21.07 -18.01
C LYS A 473 -8.73 20.91 -16.75
N TYR A 474 -7.66 20.11 -16.79
CA TYR A 474 -6.74 19.92 -15.68
C TYR A 474 -6.02 21.19 -15.27
N GLN A 475 -5.62 22.06 -16.23
CA GLN A 475 -5.01 23.35 -15.88
C GLN A 475 -5.95 24.21 -15.02
N LYS A 476 -7.26 24.19 -15.30
CA LYS A 476 -8.27 24.86 -14.47
C LYS A 476 -8.48 24.18 -13.12
N PHE A 477 -8.49 22.84 -13.09
CA PHE A 477 -8.64 22.06 -11.85
C PHE A 477 -7.58 22.41 -10.82
N LYS A 478 -6.32 22.56 -11.23
CA LYS A 478 -5.20 22.89 -10.33
C LYS A 478 -5.36 24.23 -9.59
N GLU A 479 -6.13 25.15 -10.15
CA GLU A 479 -6.36 26.48 -9.56
C GLU A 479 -7.45 26.44 -8.48
N ILE A 480 -8.30 25.41 -8.45
CA ILE A 480 -9.48 25.39 -7.57
C ILE A 480 -9.07 25.25 -6.10
N TYR A 481 -8.29 24.20 -5.73
CA TYR A 481 -7.92 23.99 -4.35
C TYR A 481 -7.17 25.19 -3.74
N PRO A 482 -6.15 25.78 -4.37
CA PRO A 482 -5.49 26.99 -3.85
C PRO A 482 -6.45 28.15 -3.62
N SER A 483 -7.49 28.28 -4.45
CA SER A 483 -8.49 29.37 -4.34
C SER A 483 -9.47 29.17 -3.19
N VAL A 484 -9.74 27.92 -2.77
CA VAL A 484 -10.76 27.62 -1.73
C VAL A 484 -10.18 27.13 -0.41
N LYS A 485 -8.90 26.76 -0.32
CA LYS A 485 -8.29 26.14 0.86
C LYS A 485 -8.46 26.95 2.16
N GLU A 486 -8.43 28.28 2.10
CA GLU A 486 -8.60 29.12 3.28
C GLU A 486 -10.04 29.13 3.80
N LEU A 487 -11.01 28.76 2.95
CA LEU A 487 -12.41 28.61 3.37
C LEU A 487 -12.59 27.34 4.19
N PHE A 488 -11.90 26.24 3.86
CA PHE A 488 -12.00 24.98 4.59
C PHE A 488 -11.65 25.13 6.07
N LYS A 489 -10.65 25.95 6.40
CA LYS A 489 -10.30 26.26 7.79
C LYS A 489 -11.40 27.00 8.57
N LYS A 490 -12.29 27.70 7.86
CA LYS A 490 -13.35 28.53 8.44
C LYS A 490 -14.69 27.78 8.62
N ILE A 491 -14.88 26.68 7.89
CA ILE A 491 -16.12 25.90 7.90
C ILE A 491 -16.00 24.58 8.69
N LYS A 492 -15.08 24.54 9.66
CA LYS A 492 -14.89 23.40 10.57
C LYS A 492 -16.12 23.11 11.40
#